data_8df6533c2e0c728cb922cec2ea266ac1
#
_entry.id   8df6533c2e0c728cb922cec2ea266ac1
#
_cell.length_a   1.000
_cell.length_b   1.000
_cell.length_c   1.000
_cell.angle_alpha   90.00
_cell.angle_beta   90.00
_cell.angle_gamma   90.00
#
_symmetry.space_group_name_H-M   'P 1'
#
loop_
_entity.id
_entity.type
_entity.pdbx_description
1 polymer ?
#
loop_
_entity_poly.entity_id
_entity_poly.type
_entity_poly.pdbx_seq_one_letter_code
_entity_poly.pdbx_strand_id
1 'polypeptide(L)'
;MFVDLGNTKIELMQPYGEDSPIKNFLDRHTGGAMHHICIEVNDINQACETLKSRNIRILGDGVPKIGAHNKPVVFLHPKDFYGTFIELEQE
;
A
#
# COMPACT_ATOMS: atom_id res chain seq x y z
N MET A 1 -6.69 4.93 -12.11
CA MET A 1 -8.11 5.36 -12.06
C MET A 1 -8.76 4.89 -10.77
N PHE A 2 -9.46 5.78 -10.08
CA PHE A 2 -10.21 5.43 -8.87
C PHE A 2 -11.70 5.32 -9.19
N VAL A 3 -12.32 4.28 -8.65
CA VAL A 3 -13.78 4.10 -8.71
C VAL A 3 -14.31 4.29 -7.29
N ASP A 4 -15.14 5.32 -7.10
CA ASP A 4 -15.69 5.66 -5.78
C ASP A 4 -16.96 4.88 -5.54
N LEU A 5 -17.00 4.12 -4.43
CA LEU A 5 -18.14 3.30 -4.03
C LEU A 5 -18.90 3.89 -2.84
N GLY A 6 -18.62 5.16 -2.50
CA GLY A 6 -19.26 5.85 -1.37
C GLY A 6 -18.46 5.72 -0.08
N ASN A 7 -18.29 4.49 0.41
CA ASN A 7 -17.56 4.23 1.65
C ASN A 7 -16.12 3.74 1.42
N THR A 8 -15.74 3.51 0.18
CA THR A 8 -14.39 3.08 -0.18
C THR A 8 -14.13 3.39 -1.64
N LYS A 9 -12.93 3.13 -2.10
CA LYS A 9 -12.54 3.33 -3.49
C LYS A 9 -11.79 2.11 -3.99
N ILE A 10 -11.99 1.80 -5.27
CA ILE A 10 -11.19 0.79 -5.97
C ILE A 10 -10.26 1.51 -6.92
N GLU A 11 -8.97 1.25 -6.82
CA GLU A 11 -7.97 1.78 -7.74
C GLU A 11 -7.67 0.73 -8.81
N LEU A 12 -7.96 1.06 -10.07
CA LEU A 12 -7.61 0.22 -11.21
C LEU A 12 -6.23 0.64 -11.69
N MET A 13 -5.29 -0.29 -11.70
CA MET A 13 -3.89 -0.02 -12.00
C MET A 13 -3.43 -0.78 -13.23
N GLN A 14 -2.65 -0.10 -14.08
CA GLN A 14 -1.98 -0.73 -15.21
C GLN A 14 -0.54 -0.21 -15.28
N PRO A 15 0.40 -0.99 -15.85
CA PRO A 15 1.78 -0.54 -15.94
C PRO A 15 1.91 0.59 -16.94
N TYR A 16 2.78 1.54 -16.66
CA TYR A 16 3.09 2.65 -17.55
C TYR A 16 4.53 2.50 -18.01
N GLY A 17 4.72 1.88 -19.18
CA GLY A 17 6.05 1.62 -19.74
C GLY A 17 6.74 0.43 -19.11
N GLU A 18 7.97 0.17 -19.54
CA GLU A 18 8.76 -0.98 -19.11
C GLU A 18 9.25 -0.85 -17.67
N ASP A 19 9.38 0.38 -17.18
CA ASP A 19 9.92 0.66 -15.85
C ASP A 19 8.85 0.86 -14.78
N SER A 20 7.60 0.46 -15.07
CA SER A 20 6.53 0.62 -14.11
C SER A 20 6.79 -0.21 -12.85
N PRO A 21 6.60 0.38 -11.65
CA PRO A 21 6.79 -0.37 -10.39
C PRO A 21 5.90 -1.60 -10.25
N ILE A 22 4.77 -1.63 -10.96
CA ILE A 22 3.83 -2.76 -10.86
C ILE A 22 4.00 -3.78 -11.98
N LYS A 23 4.93 -3.55 -12.92
CA LYS A 23 5.12 -4.46 -14.05
C LYS A 23 5.48 -5.88 -13.59
N ASN A 24 6.44 -6.00 -12.70
CA ASN A 24 6.86 -7.31 -12.21
C ASN A 24 5.74 -8.04 -11.47
N PHE A 25 4.94 -7.31 -10.72
CA PHE A 25 3.79 -7.87 -10.04
C PHE A 25 2.78 -8.42 -11.07
N LEU A 26 2.46 -7.63 -12.10
CA LEU A 26 1.51 -8.04 -13.12
C LEU A 26 2.02 -9.18 -13.98
N ASP A 27 3.33 -9.21 -14.26
CA ASP A 27 3.93 -10.31 -15.02
C ASP A 27 3.79 -11.65 -14.29
N ARG A 28 3.75 -11.63 -12.96
CA ARG A 28 3.56 -12.84 -12.13
C ARG A 28 2.09 -13.17 -11.89
N HIS A 29 1.17 -12.27 -12.27
CA HIS A 29 -0.27 -12.43 -12.04
C HIS A 29 -1.03 -12.16 -13.33
N THR A 30 -0.85 -13.02 -14.33
CA THR A 30 -1.34 -12.80 -15.69
C THR A 30 -2.85 -12.65 -15.79
N GLY A 31 -3.59 -13.19 -14.84
CA GLY A 31 -5.05 -13.04 -14.78
C GLY A 31 -5.51 -11.82 -13.99
N GLY A 32 -4.56 -11.00 -13.54
CA GLY A 32 -4.84 -9.90 -12.64
C GLY A 32 -4.84 -10.34 -11.18
N ALA A 33 -4.70 -9.39 -10.27
CA ALA A 33 -4.69 -9.67 -8.85
C ALA A 33 -4.92 -8.41 -8.05
N MET A 34 -5.23 -8.57 -6.77
CA MET A 34 -5.28 -7.45 -5.83
C MET A 34 -3.85 -7.09 -5.41
N HIS A 35 -3.44 -5.86 -5.66
CA HIS A 35 -2.10 -5.40 -5.34
C HIS A 35 -1.96 -4.99 -3.88
N HIS A 36 -2.87 -4.14 -3.41
CA HIS A 36 -2.80 -3.67 -2.03
C HIS A 36 -4.16 -3.20 -1.52
N ILE A 37 -4.24 -3.08 -0.20
CA ILE A 37 -5.37 -2.47 0.50
C ILE A 37 -4.80 -1.24 1.20
N CYS A 38 -5.47 -0.08 1.05
CA CYS A 38 -5.08 1.15 1.74
C CYS A 38 -6.03 1.41 2.89
N ILE A 39 -5.48 1.66 4.08
CA ILE A 39 -6.25 1.95 5.29
C ILE A 39 -5.85 3.34 5.77
N GLU A 40 -6.84 4.22 5.97
CA GLU A 40 -6.58 5.54 6.54
C GLU A 40 -6.42 5.45 8.05
N VAL A 41 -5.45 6.18 8.59
CA VAL A 41 -5.18 6.22 10.02
C VAL A 41 -5.12 7.66 10.50
N ASN A 42 -5.47 7.90 11.76
CA ASN A 42 -5.48 9.24 12.34
C ASN A 42 -4.07 9.76 12.62
N ASP A 43 -3.16 8.88 13.00
CA ASP A 43 -1.79 9.24 13.36
C ASP A 43 -0.86 8.16 12.85
N ILE A 44 -0.26 8.41 11.68
CA ILE A 44 0.58 7.41 11.01
C ILE A 44 1.86 7.12 11.79
N ASN A 45 2.40 8.10 12.50
CA ASN A 45 3.60 7.89 13.30
C ASN A 45 3.33 6.94 14.46
N GLN A 46 2.21 7.12 15.14
CA GLN A 46 1.81 6.22 16.22
C GLN A 46 1.47 4.84 15.68
N ALA A 47 0.82 4.77 14.52
CA ALA A 47 0.54 3.48 13.88
C ALA A 47 1.83 2.72 13.60
N CYS A 48 2.85 3.40 13.08
CA CYS A 48 4.16 2.78 12.84
C CYS A 48 4.78 2.25 14.13
N GLU A 49 4.74 3.02 15.21
CA GLU A 49 5.27 2.57 16.49
C GLU A 49 4.56 1.34 17.03
N THR A 50 3.24 1.33 16.94
CA THR A 50 2.43 0.18 17.37
C THR A 50 2.78 -1.07 16.57
N LEU A 51 2.91 -0.93 15.25
CA LEU A 51 3.25 -2.06 14.38
C LEU A 51 4.64 -2.60 14.68
N LYS A 52 5.61 -1.72 14.87
CA LYS A 52 6.97 -2.13 15.21
C LYS A 52 7.01 -2.88 16.54
N SER A 53 6.23 -2.44 17.53
CA SER A 53 6.15 -3.11 18.83
C SER A 53 5.54 -4.50 18.74
N ARG A 54 4.81 -4.78 17.68
CA ARG A 54 4.18 -6.10 17.42
C ARG A 54 4.97 -6.92 16.39
N ASN A 55 6.18 -6.49 16.05
CA ASN A 55 7.07 -7.18 15.12
C ASN A 55 6.51 -7.25 13.69
N ILE A 56 5.66 -6.31 13.32
CA ILE A 56 5.17 -6.18 11.95
C ILE A 56 6.15 -5.30 11.18
N ARG A 57 6.59 -5.77 10.02
CA ARG A 57 7.64 -5.10 9.25
C ARG A 57 7.05 -4.02 8.36
N ILE A 58 7.66 -2.83 8.43
CA ILE A 58 7.35 -1.71 7.55
C ILE A 58 8.41 -1.67 6.47
N LEU A 59 7.99 -1.58 5.20
CA LEU A 59 8.91 -1.55 4.07
C LEU A 59 9.74 -0.26 4.05
N GLY A 60 10.91 -0.33 3.41
CA GLY A 60 11.82 0.80 3.32
C GLY A 60 12.53 1.07 4.63
N ASP A 61 12.71 2.34 4.97
CA ASP A 61 13.38 2.76 6.20
C ASP A 61 12.43 2.86 7.39
N GLY A 62 11.16 2.50 7.19
CA GLY A 62 10.15 2.56 8.26
C GLY A 62 9.63 3.95 8.56
N VAL A 63 9.93 4.92 7.70
CA VAL A 63 9.52 6.32 7.85
C VAL A 63 8.47 6.64 6.79
N PRO A 64 7.35 7.30 7.17
CA PRO A 64 6.32 7.67 6.19
C PRO A 64 6.87 8.56 5.07
N LYS A 65 6.40 8.31 3.85
CA LYS A 65 6.73 9.09 2.66
C LYS A 65 5.44 9.64 2.06
N ILE A 66 5.55 10.68 1.25
CA ILE A 66 4.38 11.26 0.59
C ILE A 66 3.92 10.33 -0.53
N GLY A 67 2.67 9.93 -0.48
CA GLY A 67 2.06 9.02 -1.47
C GLY A 67 1.23 9.73 -2.52
N ALA A 68 0.40 8.95 -3.22
CA ALA A 68 -0.35 9.42 -4.39
C ALA A 68 -1.35 10.53 -4.08
N HIS A 69 -1.89 10.58 -2.86
CA HIS A 69 -2.84 11.61 -2.45
C HIS A 69 -2.18 12.80 -1.76
N ASN A 70 -0.85 12.91 -1.89
CA ASN A 70 -0.07 13.97 -1.25
C ASN A 70 -0.15 13.93 0.28
N LYS A 71 -0.29 12.75 0.83
CA LYS A 71 -0.35 12.49 2.28
C LYS A 71 0.70 11.46 2.66
N PRO A 72 1.19 11.48 3.92
CA PRO A 72 2.15 10.48 4.37
C PRO A 72 1.58 9.06 4.29
N VAL A 73 2.37 8.14 3.78
CA VAL A 73 2.00 6.72 3.68
C VAL A 73 3.16 5.84 4.10
N VAL A 74 2.86 4.63 4.54
CA VAL A 74 3.81 3.53 4.69
C VAL A 74 3.20 2.27 4.11
N PHE A 75 4.07 1.35 3.67
CA PHE A 75 3.66 0.04 3.21
C PHE A 75 4.17 -1.02 4.18
N LEU A 76 3.33 -2.01 4.46
CA LEU A 76 3.68 -3.13 5.33
C LEU A 76 4.11 -4.32 4.48
N HIS A 77 4.99 -5.15 5.04
CA HIS A 77 5.55 -6.28 4.29
C HIS A 77 4.48 -7.32 4.00
N PRO A 78 4.33 -7.74 2.73
CA PRO A 78 3.26 -8.68 2.36
C PRO A 78 3.37 -10.04 3.05
N LYS A 79 4.55 -10.46 3.48
CA LYS A 79 4.69 -11.73 4.21
C LYS A 79 3.94 -11.74 5.54
N ASP A 80 3.68 -10.57 6.12
CA ASP A 80 2.92 -10.48 7.37
C ASP A 80 1.42 -10.46 7.12
N PHE A 81 0.98 -10.37 5.85
CA PHE A 81 -0.42 -10.24 5.46
C PHE A 81 -0.78 -11.17 4.30
N TYR A 82 -0.27 -12.39 4.34
CA TYR A 82 -0.61 -13.47 3.38
C TYR A 82 -0.41 -13.06 1.92
N GLY A 83 0.65 -12.32 1.64
CA GLY A 83 1.02 -11.93 0.28
C GLY A 83 0.38 -10.65 -0.22
N THR A 84 -0.44 -9.99 0.58
CA THR A 84 -1.08 -8.72 0.21
C THR A 84 -0.32 -7.55 0.79
N PHE A 85 -0.03 -6.52 -0.04
CA PHE A 85 0.52 -5.27 0.48
C PHE A 85 -0.56 -4.52 1.24
N ILE A 86 -0.20 -3.98 2.39
CA ILE A 86 -1.07 -3.07 3.14
C ILE A 86 -0.42 -1.70 3.15
N GLU A 87 -1.16 -0.70 2.70
CA GLU A 87 -0.74 0.70 2.73
C GLU A 87 -1.50 1.40 3.85
N LEU A 88 -0.78 2.12 4.71
CA LEU A 88 -1.41 3.02 5.68
C LEU A 88 -1.23 4.44 5.18
N GLU A 89 -2.30 5.21 5.18
CA GLU A 89 -2.29 6.59 4.72
C GLU A 89 -2.80 7.50 5.82
N GLN A 90 -2.09 8.60 6.06
CA GLN A 90 -2.52 9.62 7.02
C GLN A 90 -3.84 10.24 6.57
N GLU A 91 -4.78 10.31 7.46
CA GLU A 91 -6.07 10.95 7.23
C GLU A 91 -5.95 12.44 6.90
#